data_29fcc9193509b3786b104f47c9dfd439
#
_entry.id   29fcc9193509b3786b104f47c9dfd439
#
_cell.length_a   1.000
_cell.length_b   1.000
_cell.length_c   1.000
_cell.angle_alpha   90.00
_cell.angle_beta   90.00
_cell.angle_gamma   90.00
#
_symmetry.space_group_name_H-M   'P 1'
#
loop_
_entity.id
_entity.type
_entity.pdbx_description
1 polymer ?
#
loop_
_entity_poly.entity_id
_entity_poly.type
_entity_poly.pdbx_seq_one_letter_code
_entity_poly.pdbx_strand_id
1 'polypeptide(L)'
;MQHNNPHFDVIISGGGLSGSLMALSLCKLTKPNGQKLTIAIVESQAMNATSDSNQHNLFDARVLALSHGSAQYLQKLGVWSLIKKHVCPITDIDISDQGYFGKTRLSANAHGINALGYVIEMARLGKAQLILLSQYLNKQESVTVNAIDNTIDNTKDNNTNNTSNNSKQNVYWYSGDSINTINWHANSDIDNTSAHLAKVTVSLTSGKQMSASLLLGCDGVQSPVRKLANIAVESVDYEQVALIANVATSKPHYNKAFERFTKNGPLAMLPLMPLLANSVADQQITSASRCSLVWTMTKEQAESLQTLNDKKFTQALEGAFGSYLGTISQVGKRETFPLRLLHATQQTSHRLALIGNASHTIHPIAGQGFNLSLRDVQVMAENISIALANGQDIGSFSRLQAYQDNRQQDQHDIIKLTDSLVTLFANDLPPLVAGRNIALHMLNALPLFKKALMKKAMGY
;
A
#
# COMPACT_ATOMS: atom_id res chain seq x y z
N MET A 1 -20.03 -37.56 11.95
CA MET A 1 -18.57 -37.29 11.94
C MET A 1 -18.40 -35.84 12.28
N GLN A 2 -17.84 -35.50 13.45
CA GLN A 2 -17.47 -34.10 13.75
C GLN A 2 -16.32 -33.75 12.81
N HIS A 3 -16.61 -32.95 11.80
CA HIS A 3 -15.55 -32.31 11.00
C HIS A 3 -14.79 -31.38 11.95
N ASN A 4 -13.61 -31.79 12.37
CA ASN A 4 -12.71 -30.92 13.13
C ASN A 4 -12.31 -29.77 12.20
N ASN A 5 -12.96 -28.61 12.38
CA ASN A 5 -12.62 -27.40 11.63
C ASN A 5 -11.16 -27.03 11.91
N PRO A 6 -10.34 -26.74 10.87
CA PRO A 6 -8.95 -26.37 11.07
C PRO A 6 -8.86 -25.13 11.98
N HIS A 7 -7.88 -25.17 12.88
CA HIS A 7 -7.57 -24.04 13.76
C HIS A 7 -6.24 -23.41 13.36
N PHE A 8 -6.23 -22.09 13.22
CA PHE A 8 -5.05 -21.27 12.92
C PHE A 8 -4.76 -20.31 14.07
N ASP A 9 -3.53 -19.88 14.20
CA ASP A 9 -3.21 -18.79 15.12
C ASP A 9 -3.78 -17.47 14.59
N VAL A 10 -3.67 -17.23 13.26
CA VAL A 10 -4.18 -16.02 12.59
C VAL A 10 -4.89 -16.37 11.28
N ILE A 11 -6.07 -15.78 11.08
CA ILE A 11 -6.72 -15.72 9.76
C ILE A 11 -6.57 -14.30 9.22
N ILE A 12 -6.13 -14.15 7.97
CA ILE A 12 -6.01 -12.89 7.23
C ILE A 12 -7.05 -12.90 6.11
N SER A 13 -8.01 -11.98 6.17
CA SER A 13 -8.96 -11.73 5.07
C SER A 13 -8.33 -10.75 4.09
N GLY A 14 -8.16 -11.17 2.83
CA GLY A 14 -7.50 -10.42 1.77
C GLY A 14 -6.02 -10.77 1.62
N GLY A 15 -5.63 -11.26 0.44
CA GLY A 15 -4.25 -11.61 0.05
C GLY A 15 -3.54 -10.52 -0.76
N GLY A 16 -4.12 -9.31 -0.86
CA GLY A 16 -3.51 -8.16 -1.53
C GLY A 16 -2.22 -7.68 -0.88
N LEU A 17 -1.74 -6.48 -1.25
CA LEU A 17 -0.44 -5.97 -0.76
C LEU A 17 -0.33 -5.96 0.77
N SER A 18 -1.36 -5.47 1.48
CA SER A 18 -1.33 -5.39 2.95
C SER A 18 -1.41 -6.77 3.60
N GLY A 19 -2.27 -7.67 3.11
CA GLY A 19 -2.42 -9.01 3.68
C GLY A 19 -1.20 -9.91 3.43
N SER A 20 -0.63 -9.85 2.23
CA SER A 20 0.62 -10.57 1.93
C SER A 20 1.79 -10.07 2.79
N LEU A 21 1.91 -8.75 3.01
CA LEU A 21 2.92 -8.20 3.92
C LEU A 21 2.66 -8.59 5.38
N MET A 22 1.39 -8.63 5.80
CA MET A 22 1.03 -9.09 7.14
C MET A 22 1.45 -10.55 7.34
N ALA A 23 1.14 -11.42 6.38
CA ALA A 23 1.57 -12.82 6.42
C ALA A 23 3.10 -12.96 6.44
N LEU A 24 3.84 -12.21 5.61
CA LEU A 24 5.30 -12.18 5.60
C LEU A 24 5.90 -11.69 6.92
N SER A 25 5.23 -10.76 7.59
CA SER A 25 5.64 -10.24 8.89
C SER A 25 5.46 -11.28 10.01
N LEU A 26 4.44 -12.12 9.90
CA LEU A 26 4.07 -13.10 10.92
C LEU A 26 4.72 -14.50 10.71
N CYS A 27 4.94 -14.92 9.46
CA CYS A 27 5.35 -16.31 9.15
C CYS A 27 6.69 -16.73 9.76
N LYS A 28 7.50 -15.75 10.20
CA LYS A 28 8.80 -16.00 10.88
C LYS A 28 8.67 -16.03 12.40
N LEU A 29 7.56 -15.55 12.97
CA LEU A 29 7.36 -15.52 14.42
C LEU A 29 7.17 -16.92 14.98
N THR A 30 7.66 -17.13 16.19
CA THR A 30 7.57 -18.40 16.91
C THR A 30 6.80 -18.21 18.22
N LYS A 31 5.98 -19.21 18.53
CA LYS A 31 5.30 -19.32 19.82
C LYS A 31 6.28 -19.69 20.93
N PRO A 32 5.93 -19.52 22.22
CA PRO A 32 6.80 -19.92 23.35
C PRO A 32 7.26 -21.38 23.31
N ASN A 33 6.44 -22.26 22.72
CA ASN A 33 6.78 -23.68 22.53
C ASN A 33 7.74 -23.96 21.34
N GLY A 34 8.27 -22.94 20.69
CA GLY A 34 9.17 -23.05 19.55
C GLY A 34 8.48 -23.31 18.20
N GLN A 35 7.17 -23.55 18.16
CA GLN A 35 6.41 -23.71 16.92
C GLN A 35 6.17 -22.36 16.24
N LYS A 36 6.14 -22.36 14.91
CA LYS A 36 5.74 -21.17 14.14
C LYS A 36 4.26 -20.92 14.24
N LEU A 37 3.86 -19.65 14.07
CA LEU A 37 2.45 -19.31 13.91
C LEU A 37 1.88 -19.97 12.66
N THR A 38 0.69 -20.54 12.77
CA THR A 38 -0.10 -21.04 11.63
C THR A 38 -1.00 -19.91 11.12
N ILE A 39 -0.94 -19.61 9.82
CA ILE A 39 -1.61 -18.47 9.20
C ILE A 39 -2.46 -18.95 8.04
N ALA A 40 -3.74 -18.60 8.03
CA ALA A 40 -4.61 -18.79 6.88
C ALA A 40 -4.82 -17.43 6.18
N ILE A 41 -4.65 -17.37 4.86
CA ILE A 41 -5.00 -16.22 4.02
C ILE A 41 -6.23 -16.62 3.20
N VAL A 42 -7.29 -15.82 3.27
CA VAL A 42 -8.51 -15.98 2.48
C VAL A 42 -8.55 -14.85 1.46
N GLU A 43 -8.46 -15.20 0.16
CA GLU A 43 -8.43 -14.24 -0.94
C GLU A 43 -9.55 -14.52 -1.93
N SER A 44 -10.39 -13.51 -2.16
CA SER A 44 -11.58 -13.61 -3.02
C SER A 44 -11.25 -13.82 -4.50
N GLN A 45 -10.13 -13.28 -4.94
CA GLN A 45 -9.68 -13.46 -6.32
C GLN A 45 -8.96 -14.81 -6.47
N ALA A 46 -9.34 -15.56 -7.51
CA ALA A 46 -8.60 -16.75 -7.87
C ALA A 46 -7.19 -16.37 -8.33
N MET A 47 -6.19 -17.09 -7.84
CA MET A 47 -4.80 -16.97 -8.33
C MET A 47 -4.75 -17.58 -9.75
N ASN A 48 -5.13 -16.81 -10.77
CA ASN A 48 -5.06 -17.28 -12.14
C ASN A 48 -3.61 -17.26 -12.63
N ALA A 49 -3.10 -18.42 -12.97
CA ALA A 49 -1.80 -18.62 -13.63
C ALA A 49 -1.68 -17.97 -15.02
N THR A 50 -2.79 -17.48 -15.58
CA THR A 50 -2.94 -17.08 -16.98
C THR A 50 -3.33 -15.63 -17.21
N SER A 51 -3.06 -14.71 -16.27
CA SER A 51 -2.94 -13.33 -16.72
C SER A 51 -1.66 -13.32 -17.56
N ASP A 52 -1.82 -13.28 -18.89
CA ASP A 52 -0.75 -13.14 -19.87
C ASP A 52 0.22 -12.04 -19.42
N SER A 53 1.25 -12.45 -18.69
CA SER A 53 2.29 -11.58 -18.16
C SER A 53 3.22 -11.06 -19.26
N ASN A 54 2.95 -11.41 -20.51
CA ASN A 54 3.73 -10.98 -21.70
C ASN A 54 3.18 -9.72 -22.38
N GLN A 55 1.98 -9.25 -22.05
CA GLN A 55 1.63 -7.88 -22.26
C GLN A 55 1.90 -7.10 -20.97
N HIS A 56 3.18 -6.90 -20.65
CA HIS A 56 3.58 -5.76 -19.86
C HIS A 56 3.03 -4.53 -20.61
N ASN A 57 1.87 -4.06 -20.21
CA ASN A 57 1.47 -2.71 -20.54
C ASN A 57 2.57 -1.83 -19.94
N LEU A 58 3.55 -1.48 -20.78
CA LEU A 58 4.72 -0.64 -20.46
C LEU A 58 4.30 0.64 -19.73
N PHE A 59 3.02 0.91 -19.69
CA PHE A 59 2.34 2.06 -19.13
C PHE A 59 1.16 1.68 -18.19
N ASP A 60 1.23 0.56 -17.43
CA ASP A 60 0.30 0.36 -16.31
C ASP A 60 0.44 1.55 -15.35
N ALA A 61 -0.68 2.22 -15.10
CA ALA A 61 -0.71 3.51 -14.43
C ALA A 61 -0.45 3.42 -12.91
N ARG A 62 -0.63 2.25 -12.29
CA ARG A 62 -0.64 2.13 -10.82
C ARG A 62 0.76 2.02 -10.24
N VAL A 63 1.15 3.08 -9.52
CA VAL A 63 2.42 3.13 -8.79
C VAL A 63 2.21 3.43 -7.31
N LEU A 64 3.22 3.15 -6.52
CA LEU A 64 3.28 3.47 -5.11
C LEU A 64 4.50 4.36 -4.86
N ALA A 65 4.29 5.42 -4.08
CA ALA A 65 5.37 6.19 -3.48
C ALA A 65 5.63 5.63 -2.08
N LEU A 66 6.72 4.89 -1.93
CA LEU A 66 7.17 4.35 -0.64
C LEU A 66 7.93 5.41 0.13
N SER A 67 7.57 5.65 1.36
CA SER A 67 8.36 6.49 2.27
C SER A 67 9.67 5.80 2.64
N HIS A 68 10.64 6.55 3.16
CA HIS A 68 11.91 5.99 3.63
C HIS A 68 11.70 4.90 4.71
N GLY A 69 10.82 5.14 5.69
CA GLY A 69 10.48 4.16 6.72
C GLY A 69 9.84 2.89 6.15
N SER A 70 8.95 3.05 5.15
CA SER A 70 8.35 1.91 4.45
C SER A 70 9.40 1.06 3.73
N ALA A 71 10.37 1.69 3.06
CA ALA A 71 11.46 0.99 2.39
C ALA A 71 12.33 0.20 3.39
N GLN A 72 12.62 0.77 4.55
CA GLN A 72 13.35 0.10 5.63
C GLN A 72 12.58 -1.13 6.16
N TYR A 73 11.26 -1.02 6.31
CA TYR A 73 10.45 -2.16 6.75
C TYR A 73 10.42 -3.27 5.71
N LEU A 74 10.26 -2.93 4.43
CA LEU A 74 10.35 -3.89 3.32
C LEU A 74 11.74 -4.57 3.26
N GLN A 75 12.81 -3.86 3.66
CA GLN A 75 14.15 -4.43 3.78
C GLN A 75 14.24 -5.46 4.91
N LYS A 76 13.67 -5.18 6.08
CA LYS A 76 13.60 -6.15 7.21
C LYS A 76 12.84 -7.42 6.81
N LEU A 77 11.80 -7.30 6.00
CA LEU A 77 11.04 -8.45 5.50
C LEU A 77 11.75 -9.23 4.40
N GLY A 78 12.79 -8.68 3.77
CA GLY A 78 13.51 -9.27 2.64
C GLY A 78 12.91 -8.93 1.27
N VAL A 79 11.77 -8.22 1.22
CA VAL A 79 11.10 -7.80 -0.03
C VAL A 79 11.99 -6.87 -0.85
N TRP A 80 12.73 -5.98 -0.19
CA TRP A 80 13.59 -4.98 -0.82
C TRP A 80 14.63 -5.57 -1.77
N SER A 81 15.21 -6.71 -1.44
CA SER A 81 16.22 -7.38 -2.27
C SER A 81 15.69 -7.73 -3.67
N LEU A 82 14.41 -8.05 -3.78
CA LEU A 82 13.75 -8.41 -5.04
C LEU A 82 13.32 -7.17 -5.84
N ILE A 83 13.03 -6.05 -5.17
CA ILE A 83 12.49 -4.85 -5.83
C ILE A 83 13.51 -3.74 -6.05
N LYS A 84 14.68 -3.75 -5.41
CA LYS A 84 15.66 -2.65 -5.43
C LYS A 84 16.11 -2.20 -6.82
N LYS A 85 16.10 -3.09 -7.81
CA LYS A 85 16.43 -2.79 -9.20
C LYS A 85 15.28 -2.13 -9.98
N HIS A 86 14.09 -2.11 -9.40
CA HIS A 86 12.85 -1.62 -10.04
C HIS A 86 12.27 -0.40 -9.35
N VAL A 87 12.89 0.08 -8.27
CA VAL A 87 12.46 1.28 -7.56
C VAL A 87 13.23 2.49 -8.05
N CYS A 88 12.53 3.60 -8.31
CA CYS A 88 13.15 4.88 -8.60
C CYS A 88 13.27 5.69 -7.30
N PRO A 89 14.47 6.12 -6.87
CA PRO A 89 14.59 6.94 -5.68
C PRO A 89 14.02 8.34 -5.92
N ILE A 90 13.44 8.94 -4.89
CA ILE A 90 13.06 10.36 -4.86
C ILE A 90 14.12 11.10 -4.06
N THR A 91 15.00 11.83 -4.75
CA THR A 91 16.06 12.63 -4.10
C THR A 91 15.57 14.03 -3.73
N ASP A 92 14.67 14.57 -4.52
CA ASP A 92 14.08 15.88 -4.31
C ASP A 92 12.58 15.86 -4.60
N ILE A 93 11.84 16.69 -3.89
CA ILE A 93 10.42 16.97 -4.16
C ILE A 93 10.29 18.46 -4.39
N ASP A 94 9.93 18.86 -5.61
CA ASP A 94 9.65 20.23 -5.98
C ASP A 94 8.14 20.50 -5.86
N ILE A 95 7.75 21.37 -4.91
CA ILE A 95 6.37 21.76 -4.65
C ILE A 95 6.15 23.17 -5.19
N SER A 96 5.09 23.39 -5.97
CA SER A 96 4.78 24.68 -6.59
C SER A 96 3.28 24.94 -6.69
N ASP A 97 2.90 26.21 -6.71
CA ASP A 97 1.53 26.67 -6.94
C ASP A 97 1.42 27.27 -8.36
N GLN A 98 0.45 26.79 -9.16
CA GLN A 98 0.29 27.23 -10.56
C GLN A 98 -0.15 28.69 -10.64
N GLY A 99 0.58 29.48 -11.41
CA GLY A 99 0.29 30.91 -11.60
C GLY A 99 0.78 31.81 -10.47
N TYR A 100 1.39 31.26 -9.41
CA TYR A 100 1.90 31.99 -8.26
C TYR A 100 3.39 31.74 -8.01
N PHE A 101 3.99 32.56 -7.14
CA PHE A 101 5.43 32.48 -6.85
C PHE A 101 5.82 31.45 -5.78
N GLY A 102 4.83 30.88 -5.07
CA GLY A 102 5.06 29.90 -3.99
C GLY A 102 5.74 28.65 -4.49
N LYS A 103 6.98 28.43 -4.07
CA LYS A 103 7.78 27.23 -4.38
C LYS A 103 8.59 26.82 -3.17
N THR A 104 8.66 25.51 -2.95
CA THR A 104 9.57 24.94 -1.96
C THR A 104 10.17 23.63 -2.50
N ARG A 105 11.39 23.32 -2.05
CA ARG A 105 12.06 22.06 -2.37
C ARG A 105 12.40 21.31 -1.10
N LEU A 106 12.04 20.04 -1.07
CA LEU A 106 12.51 19.09 -0.08
C LEU A 106 13.64 18.27 -0.71
N SER A 107 14.79 18.17 -0.06
CA SER A 107 15.95 17.45 -0.58
C SER A 107 16.48 16.42 0.40
N ALA A 108 16.74 15.21 -0.07
CA ALA A 108 17.33 14.13 0.70
C ALA A 108 18.74 14.51 1.23
N ASN A 109 19.53 15.16 0.39
CA ASN A 109 20.88 15.59 0.73
C ASN A 109 20.91 16.57 1.93
N ALA A 110 19.94 17.48 2.01
CA ALA A 110 19.82 18.41 3.14
C ALA A 110 19.58 17.72 4.49
N HIS A 111 19.26 16.42 4.48
CA HIS A 111 18.99 15.61 5.66
C HIS A 111 19.97 14.44 5.82
N GLY A 112 21.02 14.36 5.00
CA GLY A 112 22.03 13.31 5.07
C GLY A 112 21.53 11.91 4.71
N ILE A 113 20.44 11.81 3.90
CA ILE A 113 19.87 10.54 3.45
C ILE A 113 19.96 10.42 1.93
N ASN A 114 19.98 9.18 1.43
CA ASN A 114 20.12 8.91 -0.01
C ASN A 114 18.84 9.21 -0.80
N ALA A 115 17.67 9.04 -0.17
CA ALA A 115 16.37 9.28 -0.80
C ALA A 115 15.31 9.60 0.26
N LEU A 116 14.37 10.49 -0.07
CA LEU A 116 13.17 10.82 0.72
C LEU A 116 12.16 9.66 0.69
N GLY A 117 12.16 8.90 -0.39
CA GLY A 117 11.30 7.78 -0.67
C GLY A 117 11.64 7.14 -2.01
N TYR A 118 10.79 6.25 -2.46
CA TYR A 118 11.00 5.48 -3.69
C TYR A 118 9.68 5.27 -4.41
N VAL A 119 9.71 5.30 -5.74
CA VAL A 119 8.53 4.99 -6.56
C VAL A 119 8.69 3.59 -7.16
N ILE A 120 7.63 2.80 -7.09
CA ILE A 120 7.57 1.44 -7.64
C ILE A 120 6.21 1.17 -8.27
N GLU A 121 6.21 0.40 -9.36
CA GLU A 121 5.00 -0.16 -9.95
C GLU A 121 4.38 -1.18 -8.99
N MET A 122 3.07 -1.05 -8.72
CA MET A 122 2.36 -1.84 -7.72
C MET A 122 2.42 -3.34 -8.00
N ALA A 123 2.33 -3.72 -9.27
CA ALA A 123 2.43 -5.11 -9.71
C ALA A 123 3.79 -5.75 -9.35
N ARG A 124 4.91 -5.00 -9.46
CA ARG A 124 6.24 -5.49 -9.10
C ARG A 124 6.39 -5.76 -7.60
N LEU A 125 5.83 -4.87 -6.77
CA LEU A 125 5.82 -5.07 -5.33
C LEU A 125 4.99 -6.30 -4.95
N GLY A 126 3.79 -6.45 -5.52
CA GLY A 126 2.92 -7.62 -5.29
C GLY A 126 3.59 -8.93 -5.70
N LYS A 127 4.22 -8.97 -6.88
CA LYS A 127 4.96 -10.15 -7.36
C LYS A 127 6.10 -10.52 -6.39
N ALA A 128 6.88 -9.55 -5.93
CA ALA A 128 7.98 -9.80 -4.98
C ALA A 128 7.49 -10.37 -3.65
N GLN A 129 6.36 -9.87 -3.14
CA GLN A 129 5.74 -10.39 -1.92
C GLN A 129 5.30 -11.85 -2.09
N LEU A 130 4.63 -12.19 -3.21
CA LEU A 130 4.19 -13.55 -3.50
C LEU A 130 5.36 -14.51 -3.67
N ILE A 131 6.45 -14.09 -4.34
CA ILE A 131 7.67 -14.89 -4.45
C ILE A 131 8.26 -15.24 -3.08
N LEU A 132 8.31 -14.29 -2.15
CA LEU A 132 8.79 -14.58 -0.80
C LEU A 132 7.81 -15.43 -0.01
N LEU A 133 6.52 -15.15 -0.13
CA LEU A 133 5.47 -15.87 0.59
C LEU A 133 5.38 -17.32 0.14
N SER A 134 5.65 -17.63 -1.14
CA SER A 134 5.63 -19.00 -1.68
C SER A 134 6.58 -19.96 -0.95
N GLN A 135 7.65 -19.44 -0.34
CA GLN A 135 8.58 -20.24 0.47
C GLN A 135 7.97 -20.76 1.79
N TYR A 136 6.86 -20.18 2.22
CA TYR A 136 6.15 -20.49 3.48
C TYR A 136 4.80 -21.17 3.23
N LEU A 137 4.34 -21.25 1.97
CA LEU A 137 3.04 -21.84 1.64
C LEU A 137 3.06 -23.35 1.86
N ASN A 138 1.97 -23.84 2.46
CA ASN A 138 1.73 -25.27 2.59
C ASN A 138 1.27 -25.83 1.23
N LYS A 139 2.08 -26.69 0.62
CA LYS A 139 1.87 -27.22 -0.73
C LYS A 139 0.72 -28.25 -0.81
N GLN A 140 0.26 -28.80 0.31
CA GLN A 140 -0.80 -29.82 0.33
C GLN A 140 -2.21 -29.23 0.17
N GLU A 141 -2.41 -27.96 0.52
CA GLU A 141 -3.74 -27.29 0.45
C GLU A 141 -3.77 -26.09 -0.51
N SER A 142 -2.63 -25.67 -1.06
CA SER A 142 -2.58 -24.55 -1.99
C SER A 142 -2.75 -25.03 -3.43
N VAL A 143 -3.94 -24.81 -3.97
CA VAL A 143 -4.21 -24.98 -5.40
C VAL A 143 -3.34 -23.97 -6.17
N THR A 144 -2.42 -24.50 -7.01
CA THR A 144 -1.66 -23.76 -8.04
C THR A 144 -0.55 -22.80 -7.62
N VAL A 145 0.53 -23.30 -7.02
CA VAL A 145 1.82 -22.57 -6.96
C VAL A 145 2.64 -22.74 -8.25
N ASN A 146 2.30 -23.69 -9.11
CA ASN A 146 3.06 -24.02 -10.33
C ASN A 146 3.10 -22.91 -11.41
N ALA A 147 2.35 -21.83 -11.24
CA ALA A 147 2.33 -20.72 -12.17
C ALA A 147 3.38 -19.62 -11.87
N ILE A 148 3.98 -19.64 -10.69
CA ILE A 148 4.96 -18.61 -10.30
C ILE A 148 6.36 -18.96 -10.81
N ASP A 149 6.67 -20.25 -10.98
CA ASP A 149 8.02 -20.72 -11.38
C ASP A 149 8.38 -20.44 -12.86
N ASN A 150 7.40 -20.23 -13.74
CA ASN A 150 7.66 -20.06 -15.18
C ASN A 150 7.97 -18.63 -15.63
N THR A 151 8.02 -17.64 -14.72
CA THR A 151 8.25 -16.22 -15.04
C THR A 151 9.48 -15.62 -14.38
N ILE A 152 10.37 -16.43 -13.82
CA ILE A 152 11.67 -15.98 -13.36
C ILE A 152 12.59 -16.00 -14.57
N ASP A 153 13.02 -14.80 -15.01
CA ASP A 153 14.12 -14.62 -15.96
C ASP A 153 15.24 -15.61 -15.64
N ASN A 154 15.68 -16.36 -16.66
CA ASN A 154 16.75 -17.34 -16.61
C ASN A 154 18.11 -16.73 -16.26
N THR A 155 18.27 -16.17 -15.11
CA THR A 155 19.57 -15.99 -14.47
C THR A 155 19.75 -17.13 -13.48
N LYS A 156 20.18 -18.25 -14.02
CA LYS A 156 20.63 -19.40 -13.25
C LYS A 156 21.86 -19.03 -12.44
N ASP A 157 21.68 -18.68 -11.19
CA ASP A 157 22.64 -19.03 -10.15
C ASP A 157 22.26 -20.42 -9.63
N ASN A 158 22.88 -21.43 -10.23
CA ASN A 158 22.81 -22.83 -9.82
C ASN A 158 23.54 -22.97 -8.50
N ASN A 159 22.92 -22.70 -7.37
CA ASN A 159 23.33 -23.22 -6.07
C ASN A 159 22.26 -23.01 -5.00
N THR A 160 21.13 -23.69 -5.13
CA THR A 160 20.28 -23.94 -3.96
C THR A 160 19.99 -25.44 -3.92
N ASN A 161 20.72 -26.12 -3.05
CA ASN A 161 20.43 -27.49 -2.66
C ASN A 161 18.96 -27.57 -2.19
N ASN A 162 18.17 -28.35 -2.94
CA ASN A 162 16.83 -28.80 -2.58
C ASN A 162 16.91 -29.74 -1.36
N THR A 163 17.10 -29.19 -0.18
CA THR A 163 16.78 -29.89 1.06
C THR A 163 15.34 -29.51 1.43
N SER A 164 14.45 -30.46 1.30
CA SER A 164 13.04 -30.42 1.69
C SER A 164 12.92 -30.15 3.21
N ASN A 165 12.90 -28.88 3.60
CA ASN A 165 12.60 -28.46 4.95
C ASN A 165 11.08 -28.22 5.09
N ASN A 166 10.32 -29.28 5.37
CA ASN A 166 8.89 -29.23 5.74
C ASN A 166 8.59 -28.32 6.95
N SER A 167 9.62 -27.91 7.70
CA SER A 167 9.50 -27.07 8.91
C SER A 167 9.16 -25.59 8.63
N LYS A 168 9.13 -25.13 7.37
CA LYS A 168 8.86 -23.74 7.02
C LYS A 168 7.43 -23.46 6.56
N GLN A 169 6.65 -24.51 6.22
CA GLN A 169 5.33 -24.38 5.60
C GLN A 169 4.25 -24.16 6.68
N ASN A 170 4.01 -22.91 7.02
CA ASN A 170 3.05 -22.51 8.06
C ASN A 170 1.99 -21.53 7.57
N VAL A 171 1.95 -21.24 6.27
CA VAL A 171 0.96 -20.36 5.64
C VAL A 171 0.07 -21.17 4.70
N TYR A 172 -1.25 -21.03 4.85
CA TYR A 172 -2.28 -21.71 4.08
C TYR A 172 -3.04 -20.66 3.26
N TRP A 173 -3.17 -20.87 1.95
CA TRP A 173 -3.78 -19.92 1.04
C TRP A 173 -5.09 -20.47 0.46
N TYR A 174 -6.21 -19.83 0.80
CA TYR A 174 -7.55 -20.13 0.28
C TYR A 174 -7.90 -19.12 -0.79
N SER A 175 -7.73 -19.52 -2.06
CA SER A 175 -7.92 -18.68 -3.25
C SER A 175 -9.33 -18.83 -3.81
N GLY A 176 -9.90 -17.74 -4.33
CA GLY A 176 -11.27 -17.73 -4.89
C GLY A 176 -12.35 -17.87 -3.83
N ASP A 177 -12.06 -17.52 -2.57
CA ASP A 177 -12.97 -17.67 -1.44
C ASP A 177 -13.00 -16.39 -0.59
N SER A 178 -14.08 -16.16 0.12
CA SER A 178 -14.24 -14.99 0.99
C SER A 178 -14.95 -15.35 2.29
N ILE A 179 -14.74 -14.55 3.33
CA ILE A 179 -15.42 -14.72 4.60
C ILE A 179 -16.89 -14.29 4.45
N ASN A 180 -17.79 -15.23 4.72
CA ASN A 180 -19.23 -15.02 4.61
C ASN A 180 -19.87 -14.73 5.98
N THR A 181 -19.42 -15.41 7.05
CA THR A 181 -19.91 -15.17 8.42
C THR A 181 -18.74 -15.19 9.41
N ILE A 182 -18.93 -14.46 10.50
CA ILE A 182 -18.03 -14.46 11.65
C ILE A 182 -18.84 -14.81 12.90
N ASN A 183 -18.40 -15.82 13.62
CA ASN A 183 -18.99 -16.24 14.89
C ASN A 183 -17.94 -16.05 16.00
N TRP A 184 -18.28 -15.22 16.96
CA TRP A 184 -17.48 -15.02 18.16
C TRP A 184 -18.01 -15.98 19.24
N HIS A 185 -17.18 -16.97 19.62
CA HIS A 185 -17.50 -17.81 20.76
C HIS A 185 -17.19 -17.02 22.03
N ALA A 186 -18.22 -16.47 22.66
CA ALA A 186 -18.11 -16.01 24.02
C ALA A 186 -17.80 -17.22 24.91
N ASN A 187 -16.90 -17.09 25.88
CA ASN A 187 -16.74 -18.10 26.92
C ASN A 187 -18.10 -18.21 27.69
N SER A 188 -18.94 -19.15 27.30
CA SER A 188 -20.21 -19.41 28.01
C SER A 188 -20.01 -20.16 29.32
N ASP A 189 -18.78 -20.63 29.60
CA ASP A 189 -18.46 -21.35 30.83
C ASP A 189 -17.41 -20.54 31.61
N ILE A 190 -17.91 -19.96 32.72
CA ILE A 190 -17.12 -19.22 33.72
C ILE A 190 -16.30 -20.25 34.55
N ASP A 191 -15.43 -20.98 33.89
CA ASP A 191 -14.35 -21.68 34.57
C ASP A 191 -13.03 -20.96 34.22
N ASN A 192 -12.49 -20.29 35.22
CA ASN A 192 -11.27 -19.48 35.17
C ASN A 192 -10.00 -20.21 34.69
N THR A 193 -10.09 -21.44 34.21
CA THR A 193 -8.99 -22.25 33.71
C THR A 193 -8.90 -22.29 32.19
N SER A 194 -9.84 -21.69 31.43
CA SER A 194 -9.99 -21.86 29.98
C SER A 194 -9.74 -20.59 29.14
N ALA A 195 -9.02 -19.62 29.66
CA ALA A 195 -8.66 -18.39 28.91
C ALA A 195 -7.95 -18.66 27.56
N HIS A 196 -7.40 -19.85 27.35
CA HIS A 196 -6.75 -20.29 26.12
C HIS A 196 -7.73 -20.81 25.03
N LEU A 197 -9.04 -20.85 25.30
CA LEU A 197 -10.03 -21.40 24.35
C LEU A 197 -10.84 -20.35 23.60
N ALA A 198 -10.67 -19.08 23.89
CA ALA A 198 -11.37 -18.02 23.16
C ALA A 198 -10.88 -17.97 21.70
N LYS A 199 -11.81 -18.14 20.75
CA LYS A 199 -11.53 -18.17 19.32
C LYS A 199 -12.61 -17.45 18.52
N VAL A 200 -12.23 -16.98 17.32
CA VAL A 200 -13.16 -16.55 16.29
C VAL A 200 -13.31 -17.68 15.28
N THR A 201 -14.54 -17.99 14.87
CA THR A 201 -14.83 -18.96 13.81
C THR A 201 -15.39 -18.23 12.62
N VAL A 202 -14.87 -18.51 11.43
CA VAL A 202 -15.35 -17.96 10.16
C VAL A 202 -15.88 -19.07 9.27
N SER A 203 -16.94 -18.76 8.52
CA SER A 203 -17.40 -19.61 7.42
C SER A 203 -17.10 -18.89 6.10
N LEU A 204 -16.55 -19.64 5.16
CA LEU A 204 -16.22 -19.15 3.83
C LEU A 204 -17.41 -19.31 2.88
N THR A 205 -17.39 -18.60 1.75
CA THR A 205 -18.41 -18.72 0.70
C THR A 205 -18.48 -20.13 0.10
N SER A 206 -17.37 -20.88 0.12
CA SER A 206 -17.32 -22.28 -0.27
C SER A 206 -18.02 -23.23 0.72
N GLY A 207 -18.47 -22.75 1.87
CA GLY A 207 -19.02 -23.55 2.96
C GLY A 207 -17.97 -24.12 3.94
N LYS A 208 -16.69 -23.95 3.68
CA LYS A 208 -15.60 -24.34 4.61
C LYS A 208 -15.70 -23.50 5.88
N GLN A 209 -15.42 -24.14 7.02
CA GLN A 209 -15.31 -23.46 8.30
C GLN A 209 -13.91 -23.58 8.86
N MET A 210 -13.43 -22.52 9.50
CA MET A 210 -12.14 -22.50 10.18
C MET A 210 -12.18 -21.57 11.39
N SER A 211 -11.27 -21.78 12.33
CA SER A 211 -11.20 -20.96 13.54
C SER A 211 -9.81 -20.39 13.74
N ALA A 212 -9.70 -19.26 14.46
CA ALA A 212 -8.43 -18.67 14.80
C ALA A 212 -8.44 -17.98 16.16
N SER A 213 -7.24 -17.73 16.69
CA SER A 213 -7.05 -16.88 17.86
C SER A 213 -7.24 -15.40 17.53
N LEU A 214 -6.93 -15.01 16.28
CA LEU A 214 -7.04 -13.61 15.79
C LEU A 214 -7.46 -13.60 14.32
N LEU A 215 -8.40 -12.72 13.96
CA LEU A 215 -8.81 -12.40 12.61
C LEU A 215 -8.28 -11.01 12.22
N LEU A 216 -7.60 -10.89 11.09
CA LEU A 216 -7.09 -9.63 10.53
C LEU A 216 -7.81 -9.31 9.23
N GLY A 217 -8.54 -8.20 9.18
CA GLY A 217 -9.19 -7.68 7.99
C GLY A 217 -8.21 -6.84 7.15
N CYS A 218 -7.68 -7.42 6.07
CA CYS A 218 -6.80 -6.78 5.08
C CYS A 218 -7.47 -6.69 3.70
N ASP A 219 -8.79 -6.75 3.66
CA ASP A 219 -9.68 -7.00 2.51
C ASP A 219 -10.15 -5.71 1.79
N GLY A 220 -9.42 -4.61 2.02
CA GLY A 220 -9.54 -3.39 1.24
C GLY A 220 -10.73 -2.51 1.62
N VAL A 221 -10.99 -1.50 0.77
CA VAL A 221 -11.97 -0.42 1.04
C VAL A 221 -13.38 -0.94 1.34
N GLN A 222 -13.81 -1.98 0.63
CA GLN A 222 -15.15 -2.57 0.77
C GLN A 222 -15.24 -3.66 1.85
N SER A 223 -14.21 -3.84 2.64
CA SER A 223 -14.01 -4.88 3.66
C SER A 223 -15.28 -5.63 4.08
N PRO A 224 -15.46 -6.89 3.67
CA PRO A 224 -16.51 -7.76 4.18
C PRO A 224 -16.39 -7.98 5.70
N VAL A 225 -15.16 -8.18 6.19
CA VAL A 225 -14.88 -8.40 7.61
C VAL A 225 -15.33 -7.21 8.46
N ARG A 226 -15.03 -5.98 8.02
CA ARG A 226 -15.49 -4.76 8.70
C ARG A 226 -17.01 -4.71 8.78
N LYS A 227 -17.70 -5.02 7.67
CA LYS A 227 -19.18 -5.04 7.62
C LYS A 227 -19.76 -6.11 8.51
N LEU A 228 -19.22 -7.33 8.49
CA LEU A 228 -19.65 -8.45 9.34
C LEU A 228 -19.42 -8.18 10.83
N ALA A 229 -18.39 -7.41 11.16
CA ALA A 229 -18.11 -6.97 12.53
C ALA A 229 -18.96 -5.75 12.98
N ASN A 230 -19.86 -5.24 12.13
CA ASN A 230 -20.67 -4.03 12.36
C ASN A 230 -19.84 -2.80 12.75
N ILE A 231 -18.60 -2.70 12.23
CA ILE A 231 -17.76 -1.54 12.45
C ILE A 231 -18.18 -0.44 11.47
N ALA A 232 -18.69 0.66 12.01
CA ALA A 232 -19.11 1.81 11.24
C ALA A 232 -17.91 2.55 10.60
N VAL A 233 -18.17 3.33 9.56
CA VAL A 233 -17.19 4.17 8.90
C VAL A 233 -17.68 5.60 8.81
N GLU A 234 -16.77 6.52 9.03
CA GLU A 234 -16.91 7.91 8.61
C GLU A 234 -16.36 8.03 7.19
N SER A 235 -17.10 8.64 6.31
CA SER A 235 -16.67 8.84 4.93
C SER A 235 -16.97 10.26 4.45
N VAL A 236 -16.01 10.86 3.76
CA VAL A 236 -16.15 12.13 3.07
C VAL A 236 -15.86 11.90 1.60
N ASP A 237 -16.82 12.20 0.74
CA ASP A 237 -16.59 12.24 -0.71
C ASP A 237 -16.03 13.64 -1.05
N TYR A 238 -14.85 13.69 -1.66
CA TYR A 238 -14.25 14.95 -2.06
C TYR A 238 -14.85 15.49 -3.38
N GLU A 239 -15.79 14.75 -4.00
CA GLU A 239 -16.35 15.06 -5.32
C GLU A 239 -15.27 15.21 -6.40
N GLN A 240 -14.12 14.58 -6.16
CA GLN A 240 -12.96 14.60 -7.03
C GLN A 240 -12.54 13.18 -7.43
N VAL A 241 -11.80 13.12 -8.52
CA VAL A 241 -11.14 11.88 -8.96
C VAL A 241 -9.65 12.14 -9.21
N ALA A 242 -8.84 11.12 -9.05
CA ALA A 242 -7.47 11.12 -9.52
C ALA A 242 -7.42 10.48 -10.92
N LEU A 243 -7.03 11.24 -11.93
CA LEU A 243 -6.63 10.72 -13.23
C LEU A 243 -5.16 10.30 -13.14
N ILE A 244 -4.89 9.03 -13.40
CA ILE A 244 -3.54 8.48 -13.39
C ILE A 244 -3.13 8.00 -14.78
N ALA A 245 -1.88 8.22 -15.14
CA ALA A 245 -1.25 7.71 -16.35
C ALA A 245 0.26 7.68 -16.18
N ASN A 246 0.95 6.74 -16.84
CA ASN A 246 2.40 6.85 -17.00
C ASN A 246 2.71 7.61 -18.29
N VAL A 247 3.69 8.50 -18.23
CA VAL A 247 4.06 9.35 -19.36
C VAL A 247 5.58 9.29 -19.61
N ALA A 248 5.98 9.48 -20.86
CA ALA A 248 7.37 9.69 -21.24
C ALA A 248 7.64 11.17 -21.49
N THR A 249 8.78 11.67 -21.02
CA THR A 249 9.16 13.08 -21.08
C THR A 249 10.46 13.27 -21.83
N SER A 250 10.61 14.41 -22.54
CA SER A 250 11.80 14.70 -23.33
C SER A 250 13.02 15.12 -22.50
N LYS A 251 12.79 15.58 -21.25
CA LYS A 251 13.88 15.90 -20.31
C LYS A 251 13.89 14.89 -19.17
N PRO A 252 15.08 14.52 -18.67
CA PRO A 252 15.18 13.61 -17.54
C PRO A 252 14.66 14.24 -16.24
N HIS A 253 14.01 13.41 -15.42
CA HIS A 253 13.48 13.83 -14.12
C HIS A 253 14.56 13.94 -13.02
N TYR A 254 15.74 13.39 -13.20
CA TYR A 254 16.85 13.40 -12.23
C TYR A 254 16.43 12.96 -10.83
N ASN A 255 15.58 11.92 -10.73
CA ASN A 255 15.02 11.40 -9.47
C ASN A 255 14.21 12.43 -8.66
N LYS A 256 13.66 13.44 -9.32
CA LYS A 256 12.78 14.44 -8.70
C LYS A 256 11.33 14.07 -8.86
N ALA A 257 10.59 14.16 -7.75
CA ALA A 257 9.14 14.20 -7.78
C ALA A 257 8.69 15.68 -7.84
N PHE A 258 7.57 15.89 -8.49
CA PHE A 258 6.96 17.22 -8.61
C PHE A 258 5.53 17.14 -8.06
N GLU A 259 5.18 18.11 -7.22
CA GLU A 259 3.82 18.34 -6.75
C GLU A 259 3.43 19.76 -7.16
N ARG A 260 2.48 19.89 -8.06
CA ARG A 260 2.01 21.18 -8.54
C ARG A 260 0.55 21.35 -8.19
N PHE A 261 0.26 22.30 -7.35
CA PHE A 261 -1.11 22.68 -7.06
C PHE A 261 -1.64 23.52 -8.23
N THR A 262 -2.71 23.04 -8.84
CA THR A 262 -3.40 23.71 -9.93
C THR A 262 -4.78 24.17 -9.45
N LYS A 263 -5.42 25.06 -10.20
CA LYS A 263 -6.80 25.53 -9.89
C LYS A 263 -7.84 24.39 -9.84
N ASN A 264 -7.53 23.26 -10.47
CA ASN A 264 -8.43 22.10 -10.52
C ASN A 264 -8.11 21.05 -9.44
N GLY A 265 -6.96 21.17 -8.78
CA GLY A 265 -6.46 20.23 -7.79
C GLY A 265 -4.97 19.93 -7.96
N PRO A 266 -4.38 19.14 -7.08
CA PRO A 266 -2.96 18.78 -7.15
C PRO A 266 -2.65 17.88 -8.36
N LEU A 267 -1.48 18.14 -8.96
CA LEU A 267 -0.89 17.39 -10.05
C LEU A 267 0.50 16.92 -9.62
N ALA A 268 0.67 15.62 -9.45
CA ALA A 268 1.95 15.00 -9.13
C ALA A 268 2.57 14.33 -10.35
N MET A 269 3.89 14.50 -10.52
CA MET A 269 4.73 13.75 -11.47
C MET A 269 5.81 13.02 -10.68
N LEU A 270 5.68 11.71 -10.58
CA LEU A 270 6.56 10.84 -9.80
C LEU A 270 7.58 10.17 -10.73
N PRO A 271 8.89 10.15 -10.39
CA PRO A 271 9.92 9.57 -11.25
C PRO A 271 9.79 8.05 -11.29
N LEU A 272 9.92 7.46 -12.48
CA LEU A 272 9.93 6.02 -12.70
C LEU A 272 11.26 5.55 -13.26
N MET A 273 11.62 4.30 -12.97
CA MET A 273 12.76 3.66 -13.63
C MET A 273 12.52 3.56 -15.13
N PRO A 274 13.57 3.73 -15.96
CA PRO A 274 13.50 3.42 -17.38
C PRO A 274 13.04 1.98 -17.58
N LEU A 275 12.37 1.71 -18.70
CA LEU A 275 12.06 0.35 -19.10
C LEU A 275 13.34 -0.31 -19.62
N LEU A 276 13.56 -1.57 -19.25
CA LEU A 276 14.62 -2.35 -19.86
C LEU A 276 14.18 -2.72 -21.29
N ALA A 277 15.02 -2.44 -22.29
CA ALA A 277 14.76 -2.84 -23.66
C ALA A 277 14.81 -4.37 -23.77
N ASN A 278 13.71 -4.99 -24.17
CA ASN A 278 13.68 -6.41 -24.51
C ASN A 278 13.92 -6.63 -26.01
N SER A 279 13.89 -5.56 -26.82
CA SER A 279 14.13 -5.61 -28.28
C SER A 279 14.77 -4.32 -28.81
N VAL A 280 15.34 -4.38 -30.04
CA VAL A 280 15.93 -3.22 -30.70
C VAL A 280 14.88 -2.14 -31.00
N ALA A 281 13.62 -2.54 -31.25
CA ALA A 281 12.50 -1.61 -31.44
C ALA A 281 12.13 -0.86 -30.15
N ASP A 282 12.37 -1.45 -28.97
CA ASP A 282 12.09 -0.85 -27.68
C ASP A 282 13.18 0.15 -27.24
N GLN A 283 14.35 0.17 -27.87
CA GLN A 283 15.47 1.02 -27.46
C GLN A 283 15.16 2.53 -27.54
N GLN A 284 14.34 2.98 -28.47
CA GLN A 284 13.90 4.38 -28.54
C GLN A 284 12.93 4.75 -27.39
N ILE A 285 12.13 3.79 -26.94
CA ILE A 285 11.18 3.96 -25.81
C ILE A 285 11.94 3.89 -24.48
N THR A 286 12.99 3.07 -24.40
CA THR A 286 13.76 2.83 -23.17
C THR A 286 14.67 3.98 -22.77
N SER A 287 15.05 4.85 -23.71
CA SER A 287 15.87 6.05 -23.42
C SER A 287 15.05 7.23 -22.89
N ALA A 288 13.72 7.20 -23.00
CA ALA A 288 12.87 8.28 -22.53
C ALA A 288 12.75 8.28 -21.00
N SER A 289 12.79 9.46 -20.40
CA SER A 289 12.48 9.64 -18.98
C SER A 289 11.01 9.36 -18.74
N ARG A 290 10.69 8.52 -17.75
CA ARG A 290 9.31 8.12 -17.42
C ARG A 290 8.86 8.74 -16.10
N CYS A 291 7.61 9.18 -16.07
CA CYS A 291 6.96 9.63 -14.85
C CYS A 291 5.58 9.01 -14.72
N SER A 292 5.14 8.80 -13.50
CA SER A 292 3.73 8.53 -13.19
C SER A 292 3.04 9.85 -12.88
N LEU A 293 1.99 10.13 -13.63
CA LEU A 293 1.08 11.25 -13.42
C LEU A 293 -0.02 10.84 -12.44
N VAL A 294 -0.27 11.68 -11.45
CA VAL A 294 -1.48 11.65 -10.61
C VAL A 294 -2.08 13.05 -10.65
N TRP A 295 -3.22 13.21 -11.29
CA TRP A 295 -3.84 14.53 -11.48
C TRP A 295 -5.24 14.54 -10.89
N THR A 296 -5.43 15.28 -9.82
CA THR A 296 -6.72 15.41 -9.14
C THR A 296 -7.56 16.51 -9.79
N MET A 297 -8.85 16.21 -10.01
CA MET A 297 -9.81 17.13 -10.61
C MET A 297 -11.25 16.68 -10.37
N THR A 298 -12.24 17.45 -10.83
CA THR A 298 -13.63 16.99 -10.79
C THR A 298 -13.86 15.83 -11.76
N LYS A 299 -14.93 15.08 -11.53
CA LYS A 299 -15.28 13.93 -12.37
C LYS A 299 -15.48 14.32 -13.84
N GLU A 300 -16.18 15.43 -14.09
CA GLU A 300 -16.49 15.95 -15.42
C GLU A 300 -15.21 16.34 -16.18
N GLN A 301 -14.27 16.96 -15.49
CA GLN A 301 -12.97 17.31 -16.08
C GLN A 301 -12.18 16.08 -16.46
N ALA A 302 -12.16 15.07 -15.59
CA ALA A 302 -11.45 13.82 -15.86
C ALA A 302 -12.07 13.04 -17.03
N GLU A 303 -13.39 12.95 -17.11
CA GLU A 303 -14.10 12.34 -18.24
C GLU A 303 -13.77 13.06 -19.55
N SER A 304 -13.78 14.40 -19.52
CA SER A 304 -13.37 15.20 -20.67
C SER A 304 -11.92 14.89 -21.11
N LEU A 305 -10.98 14.82 -20.17
CA LEU A 305 -9.57 14.54 -20.48
C LEU A 305 -9.34 13.09 -20.93
N GLN A 306 -10.11 12.13 -20.41
CA GLN A 306 -10.02 10.72 -20.84
C GLN A 306 -10.41 10.52 -22.30
N THR A 307 -11.39 11.28 -22.81
CA THR A 307 -11.89 11.18 -24.19
C THR A 307 -10.99 11.86 -25.22
N LEU A 308 -10.04 12.72 -24.78
CA LEU A 308 -9.12 13.39 -25.68
C LEU A 308 -8.18 12.38 -26.36
N ASN A 309 -7.80 12.66 -27.59
CA ASN A 309 -6.66 11.97 -28.19
C ASN A 309 -5.36 12.36 -27.48
N ASP A 310 -4.29 11.59 -27.66
CA ASP A 310 -3.02 11.78 -26.92
C ASP A 310 -2.43 13.16 -27.16
N LYS A 311 -2.49 13.70 -28.37
CA LYS A 311 -1.98 15.04 -28.70
C LYS A 311 -2.67 16.14 -27.91
N LYS A 312 -4.00 16.12 -27.81
CA LYS A 312 -4.75 17.12 -27.03
C LYS A 312 -4.57 16.91 -25.53
N PHE A 313 -4.47 15.66 -25.08
CA PHE A 313 -4.19 15.36 -23.70
C PHE A 313 -2.80 15.85 -23.27
N THR A 314 -1.75 15.61 -24.08
CA THR A 314 -0.39 16.09 -23.78
C THR A 314 -0.34 17.62 -23.74
N GLN A 315 -1.04 18.31 -24.63
CA GLN A 315 -1.13 19.78 -24.60
C GLN A 315 -1.82 20.28 -23.30
N ALA A 316 -2.91 19.63 -22.87
CA ALA A 316 -3.57 19.98 -21.61
C ALA A 316 -2.66 19.74 -20.40
N LEU A 317 -1.96 18.59 -20.38
CA LEU A 317 -1.03 18.24 -19.31
C LEU A 317 0.15 19.20 -19.26
N GLU A 318 0.77 19.52 -20.39
CA GLU A 318 1.87 20.50 -20.49
C GLU A 318 1.42 21.90 -20.05
N GLY A 319 0.22 22.31 -20.41
CA GLY A 319 -0.37 23.57 -19.95
C GLY A 319 -0.59 23.63 -18.43
N ALA A 320 -0.98 22.52 -17.82
CA ALA A 320 -1.18 22.44 -16.37
C ALA A 320 0.13 22.28 -15.61
N PHE A 321 1.03 21.42 -16.10
CA PHE A 321 2.29 21.10 -15.41
C PHE A 321 3.40 22.11 -15.71
N GLY A 322 3.49 22.61 -16.93
CA GLY A 322 4.58 23.48 -17.38
C GLY A 322 5.74 22.69 -18.02
N SER A 323 6.81 23.39 -18.37
CA SER A 323 7.93 22.87 -19.19
C SER A 323 9.10 22.25 -18.41
N TYR A 324 8.92 21.93 -17.12
CA TYR A 324 10.02 21.39 -16.28
C TYR A 324 10.63 20.10 -16.83
N LEU A 325 9.76 19.20 -17.32
CA LEU A 325 10.16 17.92 -17.90
C LEU A 325 10.22 17.94 -19.44
N GLY A 326 10.22 19.13 -20.05
CA GLY A 326 10.18 19.31 -21.51
C GLY A 326 8.80 18.98 -22.07
N THR A 327 8.75 18.32 -23.22
CA THR A 327 7.52 17.87 -23.86
C THR A 327 7.15 16.45 -23.42
N ILE A 328 5.86 16.16 -23.43
CA ILE A 328 5.35 14.80 -23.18
C ILE A 328 5.33 14.06 -24.52
N SER A 329 6.21 13.08 -24.67
CA SER A 329 6.38 12.33 -25.93
C SER A 329 5.40 11.15 -26.07
N GLN A 330 5.00 10.55 -24.96
CA GLN A 330 4.07 9.43 -24.93
C GLN A 330 3.17 9.47 -23.68
N VAL A 331 1.97 8.93 -23.81
CA VAL A 331 1.00 8.78 -22.71
C VAL A 331 0.51 7.34 -22.71
N GLY A 332 0.54 6.71 -21.54
CA GLY A 332 -0.04 5.40 -21.33
C GLY A 332 -1.56 5.45 -21.12
N LYS A 333 -2.12 4.31 -20.75
CA LYS A 333 -3.53 4.20 -20.40
C LYS A 333 -3.89 5.18 -19.29
N ARG A 334 -4.98 5.92 -19.51
CA ARG A 334 -5.55 6.86 -18.54
C ARG A 334 -6.62 6.17 -17.73
N GLU A 335 -6.49 6.15 -16.42
CA GLU A 335 -7.45 5.56 -15.51
C GLU A 335 -7.88 6.59 -14.47
N THR A 336 -9.14 6.53 -14.02
CA THR A 336 -9.66 7.44 -12.99
C THR A 336 -10.10 6.67 -11.77
N PHE A 337 -9.83 7.24 -10.60
CA PHE A 337 -10.17 6.67 -9.31
C PHE A 337 -10.89 7.72 -8.47
N PRO A 338 -12.09 7.42 -7.93
CA PRO A 338 -12.80 8.35 -7.06
C PRO A 338 -12.02 8.58 -5.77
N LEU A 339 -11.98 9.83 -5.31
CA LEU A 339 -11.27 10.23 -4.10
C LEU A 339 -12.26 10.36 -2.95
N ARG A 340 -12.08 9.49 -1.97
CA ARG A 340 -12.89 9.44 -0.75
C ARG A 340 -11.98 9.28 0.46
N LEU A 341 -12.28 10.02 1.51
CA LEU A 341 -11.83 9.66 2.84
C LEU A 341 -12.75 8.56 3.37
N LEU A 342 -12.18 7.53 3.93
CA LEU A 342 -12.88 6.52 4.71
C LEU A 342 -12.06 6.27 5.97
N HIS A 343 -12.70 6.33 7.11
CA HIS A 343 -12.08 5.99 8.39
C HIS A 343 -13.03 5.14 9.23
N ALA A 344 -12.60 3.96 9.65
CA ALA A 344 -13.38 3.12 10.55
C ALA A 344 -13.42 3.77 11.95
N THR A 345 -14.61 3.85 12.55
CA THR A 345 -14.81 4.46 13.87
C THR A 345 -14.02 3.75 14.97
N GLN A 346 -13.72 2.47 14.75
CA GLN A 346 -12.81 1.67 15.58
C GLN A 346 -12.05 0.69 14.69
N GLN A 347 -10.81 0.39 15.05
CA GLN A 347 -9.95 -0.50 14.26
C GLN A 347 -9.96 -1.93 14.74
N THR A 348 -10.49 -2.16 15.93
CA THR A 348 -10.50 -3.45 16.59
C THR A 348 -11.88 -3.80 17.10
N SER A 349 -12.15 -5.09 17.18
CA SER A 349 -13.32 -5.67 17.84
C SER A 349 -12.88 -6.95 18.56
N HIS A 350 -13.82 -7.75 19.08
CA HIS A 350 -13.46 -9.00 19.73
C HIS A 350 -12.66 -9.90 18.77
N ARG A 351 -11.39 -10.18 19.08
CA ARG A 351 -10.49 -11.03 18.30
C ARG A 351 -10.34 -10.61 16.83
N LEU A 352 -10.52 -9.34 16.54
CA LEU A 352 -10.48 -8.76 15.21
C LEU A 352 -9.67 -7.46 15.19
N ALA A 353 -8.84 -7.27 14.17
CA ALA A 353 -8.28 -5.97 13.83
C ALA A 353 -8.35 -5.70 12.33
N LEU A 354 -8.59 -4.44 11.96
CA LEU A 354 -8.59 -3.93 10.59
C LEU A 354 -7.22 -3.35 10.25
N ILE A 355 -6.71 -3.66 9.08
CA ILE A 355 -5.38 -3.28 8.58
C ILE A 355 -5.51 -2.58 7.23
N GLY A 356 -4.85 -1.45 7.08
CA GLY A 356 -4.78 -0.71 5.82
C GLY A 356 -6.14 -0.23 5.32
N ASN A 357 -6.43 -0.42 4.04
CA ASN A 357 -7.65 0.11 3.41
C ASN A 357 -8.96 -0.48 3.98
N ALA A 358 -8.90 -1.55 4.75
CA ALA A 358 -10.06 -2.04 5.50
C ALA A 358 -10.43 -1.09 6.67
N SER A 359 -9.43 -0.41 7.23
CA SER A 359 -9.57 0.56 8.32
C SER A 359 -9.68 2.00 7.82
N HIS A 360 -8.86 2.39 6.85
CA HIS A 360 -8.77 3.77 6.38
C HIS A 360 -8.41 3.87 4.91
N THR A 361 -8.97 4.88 4.23
CA THR A 361 -8.56 5.32 2.89
C THR A 361 -8.41 6.82 2.93
N ILE A 362 -7.30 7.35 2.42
CA ILE A 362 -7.00 8.77 2.46
C ILE A 362 -6.76 9.33 1.06
N HIS A 363 -6.82 10.64 0.93
CA HIS A 363 -6.50 11.33 -0.32
C HIS A 363 -5.05 11.00 -0.75
N PRO A 364 -4.78 10.76 -2.05
CA PRO A 364 -3.46 10.32 -2.55
C PRO A 364 -2.38 11.38 -2.50
N ILE A 365 -2.64 12.58 -1.96
CA ILE A 365 -1.63 13.63 -1.77
C ILE A 365 -0.40 13.06 -1.06
N ALA A 366 0.75 13.32 -1.61
CA ALA A 366 2.05 12.85 -1.12
C ALA A 366 2.18 11.32 -1.01
N GLY A 367 1.30 10.52 -1.64
CA GLY A 367 1.40 9.07 -1.70
C GLY A 367 1.33 8.35 -0.34
N GLN A 368 0.61 8.89 0.65
CA GLN A 368 0.63 8.38 2.03
C GLN A 368 -0.23 7.14 2.27
N GLY A 369 -1.22 6.82 1.42
CA GLY A 369 -2.19 5.75 1.69
C GLY A 369 -1.56 4.39 1.97
N PHE A 370 -0.68 3.92 1.09
CA PHE A 370 -0.01 2.64 1.28
C PHE A 370 1.02 2.67 2.44
N ASN A 371 1.70 3.80 2.62
CA ASN A 371 2.65 3.95 3.72
C ASN A 371 1.97 3.87 5.10
N LEU A 372 0.77 4.42 5.22
CA LEU A 372 -0.06 4.31 6.41
C LEU A 372 -0.49 2.86 6.67
N SER A 373 -0.91 2.15 5.61
CA SER A 373 -1.24 0.72 5.67
C SER A 373 -0.04 -0.15 6.08
N LEU A 374 1.15 0.19 5.62
CA LEU A 374 2.37 -0.55 5.97
C LEU A 374 2.76 -0.34 7.44
N ARG A 375 2.51 0.84 7.99
CA ARG A 375 2.66 1.10 9.43
C ARG A 375 1.67 0.30 10.27
N ASP A 376 0.43 0.11 9.81
CA ASP A 376 -0.52 -0.79 10.47
C ASP A 376 0.03 -2.22 10.53
N VAL A 377 0.54 -2.73 9.41
CA VAL A 377 1.17 -4.06 9.33
C VAL A 377 2.34 -4.17 10.32
N GLN A 378 3.22 -3.18 10.35
CA GLN A 378 4.38 -3.17 11.24
C GLN A 378 3.96 -3.19 12.70
N VAL A 379 3.07 -2.29 13.11
CA VAL A 379 2.62 -2.18 14.51
C VAL A 379 1.87 -3.43 14.96
N MET A 380 1.02 -4.02 14.08
CA MET A 380 0.33 -5.26 14.42
C MET A 380 1.32 -6.43 14.56
N ALA A 381 2.30 -6.55 13.69
CA ALA A 381 3.31 -7.59 13.78
C ALA A 381 4.17 -7.45 15.06
N GLU A 382 4.54 -6.24 15.43
CA GLU A 382 5.25 -5.95 16.69
C GLU A 382 4.38 -6.28 17.91
N ASN A 383 3.09 -5.93 17.87
CA ASN A 383 2.14 -6.23 18.95
C ASN A 383 1.97 -7.75 19.16
N ILE A 384 1.82 -8.51 18.07
CA ILE A 384 1.75 -9.97 18.12
C ILE A 384 3.07 -10.55 18.64
N SER A 385 4.23 -10.04 18.19
CA SER A 385 5.55 -10.49 18.65
C SER A 385 5.73 -10.29 20.16
N ILE A 386 5.30 -9.13 20.68
CA ILE A 386 5.34 -8.84 22.13
C ILE A 386 4.42 -9.77 22.90
N ALA A 387 3.20 -10.03 22.39
CA ALA A 387 2.27 -10.96 23.02
C ALA A 387 2.86 -12.37 23.14
N LEU A 388 3.46 -12.86 22.04
CA LEU A 388 4.11 -14.19 22.02
C LEU A 388 5.28 -14.27 23.00
N ALA A 389 6.14 -13.25 23.03
CA ALA A 389 7.29 -13.20 23.93
C ALA A 389 6.88 -13.25 25.41
N ASN A 390 5.71 -12.71 25.74
CA ASN A 390 5.16 -12.66 27.08
C ASN A 390 4.18 -13.82 27.40
N GLY A 391 4.00 -14.78 26.49
CA GLY A 391 3.04 -15.87 26.65
C GLY A 391 1.58 -15.41 26.70
N GLN A 392 1.27 -14.23 26.10
CA GLN A 392 -0.06 -13.64 26.10
C GLN A 392 -0.87 -14.08 24.88
N ASP A 393 -2.18 -14.08 25.01
CA ASP A 393 -3.10 -14.32 23.90
C ASP A 393 -3.04 -13.15 22.89
N ILE A 394 -2.68 -13.46 21.65
CA ILE A 394 -2.51 -12.49 20.55
C ILE A 394 -3.82 -11.79 20.16
N GLY A 395 -4.97 -12.41 20.44
CA GLY A 395 -6.32 -11.86 20.17
C GLY A 395 -6.97 -11.25 21.41
N SER A 396 -6.25 -11.10 22.53
CA SER A 396 -6.81 -10.52 23.75
C SER A 396 -7.18 -9.05 23.58
N PHE A 397 -8.19 -8.61 24.32
CA PHE A 397 -8.64 -7.21 24.28
C PHE A 397 -7.49 -6.22 24.56
N SER A 398 -6.66 -6.48 25.56
CA SER A 398 -5.55 -5.60 25.92
C SER A 398 -4.53 -5.43 24.79
N ARG A 399 -4.27 -6.50 24.03
CA ARG A 399 -3.37 -6.43 22.86
C ARG A 399 -3.97 -5.66 21.71
N LEU A 400 -5.24 -5.89 21.43
CA LEU A 400 -5.97 -5.18 20.37
C LEU A 400 -6.14 -3.69 20.72
N GLN A 401 -6.42 -3.37 21.98
CA GLN A 401 -6.48 -1.99 22.45
C GLN A 401 -5.13 -1.28 22.29
N ALA A 402 -4.03 -1.92 22.67
CA ALA A 402 -2.68 -1.36 22.49
C ALA A 402 -2.34 -1.10 21.00
N TYR A 403 -2.80 -1.96 20.09
CA TYR A 403 -2.69 -1.70 18.65
C TYR A 403 -3.50 -0.47 18.25
N GLN A 404 -4.77 -0.41 18.64
CA GLN A 404 -5.66 0.72 18.29
C GLN A 404 -5.10 2.05 18.81
N ASP A 405 -4.69 2.12 20.07
CA ASP A 405 -4.14 3.33 20.70
C ASP A 405 -2.89 3.84 19.96
N ASN A 406 -2.02 2.92 19.56
CA ASN A 406 -0.81 3.26 18.81
C ASN A 406 -1.14 3.80 17.40
N ARG A 407 -2.16 3.22 16.73
CA ARG A 407 -2.48 3.59 15.35
C ARG A 407 -3.39 4.81 15.24
N GLN A 408 -4.30 4.99 16.18
CA GLN A 408 -5.32 6.03 16.11
C GLN A 408 -4.73 7.43 15.98
N GLN A 409 -3.73 7.77 16.80
CA GLN A 409 -3.10 9.09 16.77
C GLN A 409 -2.37 9.34 15.44
N ASP A 410 -1.60 8.36 14.96
CA ASP A 410 -0.84 8.49 13.71
C ASP A 410 -1.78 8.63 12.50
N GLN A 411 -2.84 7.82 12.43
CA GLN A 411 -3.84 7.91 11.36
C GLN A 411 -4.55 9.27 11.38
N HIS A 412 -5.02 9.70 12.54
CA HIS A 412 -5.69 10.98 12.72
C HIS A 412 -4.82 12.17 12.27
N ASP A 413 -3.54 12.14 12.64
CA ASP A 413 -2.59 13.18 12.24
C ASP A 413 -2.36 13.23 10.72
N ILE A 414 -2.26 12.06 10.07
CA ILE A 414 -2.08 11.99 8.62
C ILE A 414 -3.37 12.41 7.90
N ILE A 415 -4.53 11.96 8.36
CA ILE A 415 -5.83 12.35 7.82
C ILE A 415 -5.98 13.87 7.89
N LYS A 416 -5.75 14.48 9.07
CA LYS A 416 -5.80 15.93 9.24
C LYS A 416 -4.83 16.68 8.34
N LEU A 417 -3.60 16.17 8.21
CA LEU A 417 -2.59 16.78 7.35
C LEU A 417 -3.04 16.76 5.88
N THR A 418 -3.48 15.61 5.38
CA THR A 418 -3.90 15.46 3.98
C THR A 418 -5.16 16.28 3.69
N ASP A 419 -6.14 16.27 4.58
CA ASP A 419 -7.38 17.02 4.44
C ASP A 419 -7.12 18.55 4.47
N SER A 420 -6.25 19.00 5.38
CA SER A 420 -5.82 20.42 5.45
C SER A 420 -5.11 20.85 4.15
N LEU A 421 -4.28 20.01 3.57
CA LEU A 421 -3.63 20.31 2.28
C LEU A 421 -4.65 20.38 1.16
N VAL A 422 -5.60 19.44 1.07
CA VAL A 422 -6.67 19.49 0.06
C VAL A 422 -7.45 20.79 0.19
N THR A 423 -7.94 21.11 1.39
CA THR A 423 -8.77 22.29 1.65
C THR A 423 -8.02 23.60 1.36
N LEU A 424 -6.74 23.69 1.76
CA LEU A 424 -5.93 24.88 1.57
C LEU A 424 -5.64 25.17 0.09
N PHE A 425 -5.36 24.12 -0.68
CA PHE A 425 -4.96 24.27 -2.07
C PHE A 425 -6.13 24.19 -3.08
N ALA A 426 -7.27 23.66 -2.70
CA ALA A 426 -8.49 23.69 -3.51
C ALA A 426 -9.23 25.04 -3.46
N ASN A 427 -8.80 25.98 -2.61
CA ASN A 427 -9.52 27.22 -2.36
C ASN A 427 -8.82 28.42 -3.05
N ASP A 428 -9.59 29.18 -3.84
CA ASP A 428 -9.10 30.35 -4.58
C ASP A 428 -9.38 31.69 -3.88
N LEU A 429 -9.79 31.67 -2.60
CA LEU A 429 -9.98 32.91 -1.83
C LEU A 429 -8.64 33.66 -1.71
N PRO A 430 -8.56 34.95 -2.10
CA PRO A 430 -7.30 35.69 -2.14
C PRO A 430 -6.47 35.67 -0.85
N PRO A 431 -7.06 35.75 0.37
CA PRO A 431 -6.27 35.63 1.59
C PRO A 431 -5.64 34.26 1.78
N LEU A 432 -6.33 33.17 1.40
CA LEU A 432 -5.79 31.81 1.51
C LEU A 432 -4.70 31.56 0.45
N VAL A 433 -4.88 32.08 -0.76
CA VAL A 433 -3.88 32.04 -1.82
C VAL A 433 -2.61 32.76 -1.39
N ALA A 434 -2.72 33.99 -0.85
CA ALA A 434 -1.59 34.73 -0.31
C ALA A 434 -0.93 33.97 0.85
N GLY A 435 -1.72 33.47 1.80
CA GLY A 435 -1.25 32.73 2.96
C GLY A 435 -0.47 31.45 2.58
N ARG A 436 -0.99 30.62 1.64
CA ARG A 436 -0.31 29.40 1.21
C ARG A 436 1.00 29.67 0.46
N ASN A 437 1.05 30.74 -0.36
CA ASN A 437 2.27 31.14 -1.06
C ASN A 437 3.35 31.65 -0.09
N ILE A 438 2.95 32.47 0.90
CA ILE A 438 3.84 32.90 1.98
C ILE A 438 4.31 31.67 2.79
N ALA A 439 3.42 30.75 3.15
CA ALA A 439 3.78 29.55 3.90
C ALA A 439 4.77 28.65 3.15
N LEU A 440 4.61 28.46 1.83
CA LEU A 440 5.58 27.73 1.00
C LEU A 440 6.95 28.43 1.00
N HIS A 441 7.01 29.76 0.95
CA HIS A 441 8.26 30.51 1.09
C HIS A 441 8.85 30.42 2.50
N MET A 442 8.02 30.55 3.53
CA MET A 442 8.46 30.45 4.93
C MET A 442 9.02 29.06 5.26
N LEU A 443 8.50 27.99 4.66
CA LEU A 443 9.07 26.65 4.80
C LEU A 443 10.54 26.59 4.36
N ASN A 444 10.96 27.42 3.40
CA ASN A 444 12.38 27.51 3.02
C ASN A 444 13.21 28.28 4.07
N ALA A 445 12.60 29.24 4.78
CA ALA A 445 13.27 30.06 5.78
C ALA A 445 13.26 29.44 7.19
N LEU A 446 12.41 28.43 7.46
CA LEU A 446 12.22 27.82 8.78
C LEU A 446 12.64 26.35 8.77
N PRO A 447 13.94 26.02 8.92
CA PRO A 447 14.47 24.66 8.81
C PRO A 447 13.84 23.66 9.79
N LEU A 448 13.46 24.11 10.99
CA LEU A 448 12.85 23.24 12.01
C LEU A 448 11.46 22.73 11.59
N PHE A 449 10.61 23.61 11.07
CA PHE A 449 9.30 23.23 10.54
C PHE A 449 9.42 22.31 9.32
N LYS A 450 10.34 22.65 8.43
CA LYS A 450 10.63 21.79 7.26
C LYS A 450 11.08 20.40 7.69
N LYS A 451 11.94 20.28 8.70
CA LYS A 451 12.41 19.01 9.26
C LYS A 451 11.28 18.20 9.88
N ALA A 452 10.37 18.83 10.63
CA ALA A 452 9.22 18.15 11.23
C ALA A 452 8.25 17.60 10.16
N LEU A 453 7.92 18.42 9.14
CA LEU A 453 7.08 17.99 8.02
C LEU A 453 7.72 16.81 7.25
N MET A 454 9.02 16.92 6.99
CA MET A 454 9.76 15.85 6.30
C MET A 454 9.81 14.57 7.12
N LYS A 455 10.07 14.64 8.42
CA LYS A 455 10.08 13.47 9.30
C LYS A 455 8.76 12.71 9.19
N LYS A 456 7.64 13.44 9.24
CA LYS A 456 6.30 12.86 9.11
C LYS A 456 6.03 12.29 7.71
N ALA A 457 6.45 12.99 6.64
CA ALA A 457 6.34 12.50 5.26
C ALA A 457 7.22 11.26 4.99
N MET A 458 8.36 11.13 5.66
CA MET A 458 9.24 9.98 5.58
C MET A 458 8.76 8.77 6.41
N GLY A 459 7.68 8.93 7.18
CA GLY A 459 7.09 7.83 7.96
C GLY A 459 7.73 7.58 9.33
N TYR A 460 8.27 8.66 9.96
CA TYR A 460 8.84 8.66 11.32
C TYR A 460 8.01 9.49 12.29
#